data_a64b2df714e2c83cac36753363108d3d
#
_entry.id   a64b2df714e2c83cac36753363108d3d
#
_cell.length_a   1.000
_cell.length_b   1.000
_cell.length_c   1.000
_cell.angle_alpha   90.00
_cell.angle_beta   90.00
_cell.angle_gamma   90.00
#
_symmetry.space_group_name_H-M   'P 1'
#
loop_
_entity.id
_entity.type
_entity.pdbx_description
1 polymer ?
#
loop_
_entity_poly.entity_id
_entity_poly.type
_entity_poly.pdbx_seq_one_letter_code
_entity_poly.pdbx_strand_id
1 'polypeptide(L)'
;MKNWLSKIYFNRYFLLCILLFAYLKSIYLRITVRQEINAYIFTPEAALSNLFKAGVLFLIILFIIRKWQKSNVFSVKEMLKIFGSSLVMYLLLMIIIGFFIAYIFGNIQRNFNRETFILSLFSDFLDGVIYGSFFLVYYYYNKSKNHQQQLANYHQALSESRISQLKSQLNPHFLFNNLNILDQLIEEDKFKASDFLHEFADIYRYVLQASDKKFISLTQELTFTEKYFSLIQHKYGNAYQMKIESKNNNGFIVPLTLQLLIENAVQHNIGTEENPICITIHVADMICVSNNINLKRNAKLTSGRALSNLKEQYKLLTEKPVESQQSSTAFSVIIPVINI
;
A
#
# COMPACT_ATOMS: atom_id res chain seq x y z
N MET A 1 24.11 -0.10 14.67
CA MET A 1 23.76 0.33 16.05
C MET A 1 23.26 1.77 16.16
N LYS A 2 23.61 2.68 15.26
CA LYS A 2 23.26 4.12 15.32
C LYS A 2 21.77 4.49 15.09
N ASN A 3 20.95 3.63 14.50
CA ASN A 3 19.58 4.00 14.08
C ASN A 3 18.45 3.59 15.03
N TRP A 4 18.74 3.05 16.20
CA TRP A 4 17.71 2.53 17.10
C TRP A 4 17.27 3.55 18.15
N LEU A 5 18.21 4.27 18.76
CA LEU A 5 17.90 5.33 19.73
C LEU A 5 17.17 6.53 19.10
N SER A 6 17.42 6.80 17.81
CA SER A 6 16.75 7.89 17.09
C SER A 6 15.25 7.61 16.78
N LYS A 7 14.79 6.35 16.90
CA LYS A 7 13.37 5.99 16.72
C LYS A 7 12.52 6.12 17.98
N ILE A 8 13.13 6.34 19.13
CA ILE A 8 12.40 6.56 20.39
C ILE A 8 12.28 8.06 20.60
N TYR A 9 11.32 8.68 19.90
CA TYR A 9 10.92 10.04 20.21
C TYR A 9 10.19 10.03 21.57
N PHE A 10 10.93 10.32 22.65
CA PHE A 10 10.28 10.63 23.90
C PHE A 10 9.56 11.98 23.75
N ASN A 11 8.26 11.95 23.87
CA ASN A 11 7.49 13.17 23.91
C ASN A 11 7.96 14.01 25.14
N ARG A 12 8.24 15.31 24.92
CA ARG A 12 8.67 16.23 25.98
C ARG A 12 7.76 16.18 27.22
N TYR A 13 6.46 15.96 27.02
CA TYR A 13 5.50 15.83 28.11
C TYR A 13 5.68 14.54 28.93
N PHE A 14 6.04 13.44 28.28
CA PHE A 14 6.36 12.19 28.98
C PHE A 14 7.62 12.34 29.84
N LEU A 15 8.68 12.94 29.31
CA LEU A 15 9.91 13.20 30.05
C LEU A 15 9.65 14.14 31.23
N LEU A 16 8.86 15.19 31.02
CA LEU A 16 8.48 16.12 32.06
C LEU A 16 7.67 15.44 33.16
N CYS A 17 6.73 14.55 32.81
CA CYS A 17 5.94 13.78 33.77
C CYS A 17 6.84 12.87 34.63
N ILE A 18 7.78 12.14 34.03
CA ILE A 18 8.74 11.29 34.74
C ILE A 18 9.63 12.12 35.68
N LEU A 19 10.13 13.26 35.21
CA LEU A 19 10.98 14.17 36.00
C LEU A 19 10.21 14.73 37.21
N LEU A 20 8.99 15.22 36.97
CA LEU A 20 8.12 15.75 38.05
C LEU A 20 7.82 14.67 39.11
N PHE A 21 7.49 13.45 38.66
CA PHE A 21 7.20 12.34 39.56
C PHE A 21 8.46 11.94 40.37
N ALA A 22 9.61 11.86 39.73
CA ALA A 22 10.88 11.56 40.41
C ALA A 22 11.21 12.64 41.49
N TYR A 23 10.94 13.91 41.17
CA TYR A 23 11.18 15.01 42.09
C TYR A 23 10.20 15.01 43.29
N LEU A 24 8.89 14.84 43.02
CA LEU A 24 7.87 14.77 44.08
C LEU A 24 8.12 13.58 45.03
N LYS A 25 8.49 12.40 44.46
CA LYS A 25 8.85 11.23 45.25
C LYS A 25 10.08 11.51 46.13
N SER A 26 11.06 12.20 45.57
CA SER A 26 12.27 12.60 46.32
C SER A 26 11.93 13.46 47.55
N ILE A 27 11.08 14.45 47.40
CA ILE A 27 10.57 15.29 48.46
C ILE A 27 9.85 14.46 49.52
N TYR A 28 8.87 13.62 49.07
CA TYR A 28 8.12 12.76 49.97
C TYR A 28 8.97 11.85 50.83
N LEU A 29 9.94 11.15 50.23
CA LEU A 29 10.86 10.26 50.95
C LEU A 29 11.72 11.00 51.99
N ARG A 30 12.20 12.20 51.66
CA ARG A 30 13.03 13.00 52.60
C ARG A 30 12.18 13.51 53.79
N ILE A 31 10.95 13.96 53.56
CA ILE A 31 10.05 14.36 54.63
C ILE A 31 9.79 13.19 55.57
N THR A 32 9.45 12.02 54.99
CA THR A 32 9.07 10.81 55.76
C THR A 32 10.25 10.28 56.60
N VAL A 33 11.47 10.32 56.05
CA VAL A 33 12.65 9.78 56.77
C VAL A 33 13.21 10.76 57.80
N ARG A 34 13.18 12.07 57.52
CA ARG A 34 13.79 13.07 58.41
C ARG A 34 12.84 13.72 59.41
N GLN A 35 11.53 13.64 59.10
CA GLN A 35 10.45 14.27 59.91
C GLN A 35 10.62 15.78 60.16
N GLU A 36 11.53 16.44 59.45
CA GLU A 36 11.83 17.87 59.52
C GLU A 36 11.76 18.50 58.14
N ILE A 37 11.17 19.70 58.05
CA ILE A 37 11.13 20.47 56.81
C ILE A 37 12.22 21.50 56.79
N ASN A 38 13.25 21.25 55.97
CA ASN A 38 14.37 22.17 55.75
C ASN A 38 14.70 22.32 54.26
N ALA A 39 15.56 23.29 53.89
CA ALA A 39 15.90 23.57 52.49
C ALA A 39 16.51 22.39 51.75
N TYR A 40 17.15 21.45 52.44
CA TYR A 40 17.73 20.25 51.85
C TYR A 40 16.70 19.30 51.25
N ILE A 41 15.46 19.34 51.69
CA ILE A 41 14.38 18.50 51.16
C ILE A 41 14.14 18.78 49.66
N PHE A 42 14.32 20.03 49.25
CA PHE A 42 14.07 20.50 47.89
C PHE A 42 15.27 20.36 46.94
N THR A 43 16.40 19.84 47.39
CA THR A 43 17.57 19.64 46.52
C THR A 43 17.33 18.49 45.52
N PRO A 44 17.78 18.59 44.24
CA PRO A 44 17.44 17.66 43.18
C PRO A 44 18.21 16.34 43.19
N GLU A 45 19.15 16.13 44.13
CA GLU A 45 20.07 14.97 44.14
C GLU A 45 19.36 13.62 44.15
N ALA A 46 18.34 13.43 45.01
CA ALA A 46 17.60 12.19 45.06
C ALA A 46 16.66 12.00 43.86
N ALA A 47 16.25 13.10 43.22
CA ALA A 47 15.52 13.02 41.96
C ALA A 47 16.40 12.46 40.82
N LEU A 48 17.68 12.85 40.75
CA LEU A 48 18.65 12.29 39.80
C LEU A 48 18.85 10.78 39.98
N SER A 49 18.94 10.31 41.23
CA SER A 49 18.97 8.86 41.50
C SER A 49 17.72 8.12 41.01
N ASN A 50 16.54 8.67 41.27
CA ASN A 50 15.30 8.10 40.80
C ASN A 50 15.18 8.11 39.26
N LEU A 51 15.65 9.16 38.58
CA LEU A 51 15.73 9.22 37.13
C LEU A 51 16.69 8.18 36.55
N PHE A 52 17.84 7.98 37.19
CA PHE A 52 18.79 6.92 36.80
C PHE A 52 18.14 5.55 36.88
N LYS A 53 17.46 5.22 38.00
CA LYS A 53 16.71 3.97 38.18
C LYS A 53 15.64 3.79 37.10
N ALA A 54 14.87 4.84 36.80
CA ALA A 54 13.88 4.81 35.72
C ALA A 54 14.53 4.56 34.35
N GLY A 55 15.65 5.20 34.06
CA GLY A 55 16.40 4.99 32.82
C GLY A 55 16.88 3.57 32.63
N VAL A 56 17.44 2.97 33.70
CA VAL A 56 17.87 1.57 33.72
C VAL A 56 16.69 0.63 33.43
N LEU A 57 15.55 0.85 34.09
CA LEU A 57 14.33 0.05 33.86
C LEU A 57 13.83 0.18 32.41
N PHE A 58 13.83 1.37 31.84
CA PHE A 58 13.40 1.60 30.45
C PHE A 58 14.32 0.86 29.47
N LEU A 59 15.63 0.86 29.67
CA LEU A 59 16.56 0.09 28.84
C LEU A 59 16.32 -1.41 28.94
N ILE A 60 16.03 -1.93 30.14
CA ILE A 60 15.69 -3.34 30.36
C ILE A 60 14.40 -3.70 29.60
N ILE A 61 13.35 -2.89 29.74
CA ILE A 61 12.07 -3.12 29.05
C ILE A 61 12.28 -3.13 27.53
N LEU A 62 13.02 -2.17 26.99
CA LEU A 62 13.32 -2.09 25.56
C LEU A 62 14.12 -3.30 25.06
N PHE A 63 15.08 -3.76 25.85
CA PHE A 63 15.86 -4.96 25.52
C PHE A 63 14.97 -6.21 25.46
N ILE A 64 14.07 -6.39 26.43
CA ILE A 64 13.16 -7.54 26.48
C ILE A 64 12.11 -7.46 25.36
N ILE A 65 11.55 -6.27 25.08
CA ILE A 65 10.65 -6.06 23.95
C ILE A 65 11.32 -6.50 22.63
N ARG A 66 12.57 -6.04 22.42
CA ARG A 66 13.31 -6.40 21.20
C ARG A 66 13.52 -7.91 21.04
N LYS A 67 13.79 -8.62 22.15
CA LYS A 67 14.10 -10.05 22.13
C LYS A 67 12.85 -10.93 22.01
N TRP A 68 11.74 -10.54 22.65
CA TRP A 68 10.58 -11.41 22.84
C TRP A 68 9.34 -11.01 22.06
N GLN A 69 9.24 -9.76 21.61
CA GLN A 69 8.09 -9.35 20.82
C GLN A 69 8.16 -9.91 19.41
N LYS A 70 7.30 -10.87 19.09
CA LYS A 70 7.22 -11.53 17.79
C LYS A 70 6.19 -10.89 16.86
N SER A 71 5.15 -10.28 17.40
CA SER A 71 4.02 -9.74 16.65
C SER A 71 3.91 -8.23 16.80
N ASN A 72 3.42 -7.58 15.75
CA ASN A 72 3.11 -6.15 15.79
C ASN A 72 1.75 -5.86 16.46
N VAL A 73 0.96 -6.92 16.73
CA VAL A 73 -0.36 -6.81 17.34
C VAL A 73 -0.22 -6.73 18.86
N PHE A 74 -1.00 -5.86 19.48
CA PHE A 74 -1.08 -5.73 20.93
C PHE A 74 -1.68 -6.98 21.56
N SER A 75 -0.92 -7.63 22.44
CA SER A 75 -1.39 -8.74 23.26
C SER A 75 -1.15 -8.44 24.74
N VAL A 76 -2.20 -8.41 25.53
CA VAL A 76 -2.14 -8.17 26.97
C VAL A 76 -1.24 -9.24 27.66
N LYS A 77 -1.32 -10.48 27.20
CA LYS A 77 -0.51 -11.59 27.73
C LYS A 77 0.99 -11.37 27.49
N GLU A 78 1.37 -10.91 26.30
CA GLU A 78 2.77 -10.55 26.00
C GLU A 78 3.23 -9.34 26.82
N MET A 79 2.38 -8.34 26.98
CA MET A 79 2.68 -7.15 27.78
C MET A 79 2.96 -7.52 29.24
N LEU A 80 2.12 -8.34 29.86
CA LEU A 80 2.31 -8.83 31.23
C LEU A 80 3.59 -9.66 31.38
N LYS A 81 3.90 -10.50 30.40
CA LYS A 81 5.14 -11.27 30.37
C LYS A 81 6.37 -10.38 30.28
N ILE A 82 6.37 -9.37 29.41
CA ILE A 82 7.45 -8.39 29.26
C ILE A 82 7.61 -7.60 30.54
N PHE A 83 6.50 -7.13 31.12
CA PHE A 83 6.52 -6.36 32.37
C PHE A 83 7.10 -7.14 33.53
N GLY A 84 6.57 -8.35 33.78
CA GLY A 84 7.03 -9.22 34.89
C GLY A 84 8.50 -9.59 34.79
N SER A 85 8.96 -9.99 33.58
CA SER A 85 10.36 -10.33 33.36
C SER A 85 11.29 -9.10 33.49
N SER A 86 10.84 -7.93 33.04
CA SER A 86 11.60 -6.66 33.18
C SER A 86 11.71 -6.26 34.63
N LEU A 87 10.65 -6.40 35.41
CA LEU A 87 10.62 -6.09 36.84
C LEU A 87 11.59 -6.99 37.63
N VAL A 88 11.57 -8.30 37.38
CA VAL A 88 12.48 -9.24 38.01
C VAL A 88 13.94 -8.91 37.67
N MET A 89 14.24 -8.68 36.39
CA MET A 89 15.59 -8.34 35.95
C MET A 89 16.06 -6.99 36.54
N TYR A 90 15.17 -6.01 36.64
CA TYR A 90 15.43 -4.73 37.25
C TYR A 90 15.76 -4.86 38.72
N LEU A 91 14.99 -5.60 39.54
CA LEU A 91 15.21 -5.82 40.94
C LEU A 91 16.55 -6.51 41.18
N LEU A 92 16.88 -7.56 40.45
CA LEU A 92 18.20 -8.23 40.55
C LEU A 92 19.32 -7.27 40.24
N LEU A 93 19.20 -6.44 39.20
CA LEU A 93 20.24 -5.46 38.86
C LEU A 93 20.41 -4.37 39.94
N MET A 94 19.31 -3.89 40.54
CA MET A 94 19.35 -2.90 41.61
C MET A 94 20.02 -3.44 42.87
N ILE A 95 19.77 -4.72 43.25
CA ILE A 95 20.47 -5.38 44.35
C ILE A 95 21.99 -5.43 44.08
N ILE A 96 22.41 -5.81 42.88
CA ILE A 96 23.83 -5.89 42.50
C ILE A 96 24.46 -4.51 42.54
N ILE A 97 23.84 -3.49 41.96
CA ILE A 97 24.37 -2.11 41.99
C ILE A 97 24.44 -1.59 43.42
N GLY A 98 23.38 -1.81 44.21
CA GLY A 98 23.37 -1.41 45.65
C GLY A 98 24.45 -2.07 46.44
N PHE A 99 24.76 -3.35 46.21
CA PHE A 99 25.84 -4.06 46.87
C PHE A 99 27.20 -3.47 46.50
N PHE A 100 27.46 -3.22 45.22
CA PHE A 100 28.72 -2.62 44.79
C PHE A 100 28.94 -1.20 45.38
N ILE A 101 27.88 -0.39 45.41
CA ILE A 101 27.93 0.94 46.01
C ILE A 101 28.23 0.82 47.51
N ALA A 102 27.55 -0.07 48.25
CA ALA A 102 27.78 -0.28 49.67
C ALA A 102 29.18 -0.81 49.97
N TYR A 103 29.72 -1.67 49.07
CA TYR A 103 31.13 -2.16 49.20
C TYR A 103 32.15 -1.03 49.04
N ILE A 104 32.03 -0.20 47.99
CA ILE A 104 32.95 0.91 47.70
C ILE A 104 32.96 1.92 48.85
N PHE A 105 31.81 2.21 49.45
CA PHE A 105 31.72 3.18 50.56
C PHE A 105 31.82 2.59 51.95
N GLY A 106 32.11 1.29 52.08
CA GLY A 106 32.28 0.62 53.37
C GLY A 106 31.00 0.50 54.20
N ASN A 107 29.83 0.62 53.58
CA ASN A 107 28.53 0.71 54.25
C ASN A 107 27.70 -0.58 54.16
N ILE A 108 28.34 -1.75 53.97
CA ILE A 108 27.60 -3.03 53.74
C ILE A 108 26.71 -3.36 54.95
N GLN A 109 27.25 -3.35 56.16
CA GLN A 109 26.49 -3.68 57.39
C GLN A 109 25.28 -2.76 57.60
N ARG A 110 25.39 -1.49 57.20
CA ARG A 110 24.33 -0.51 57.33
C ARG A 110 23.24 -0.70 56.29
N ASN A 111 23.61 -0.97 55.02
CA ASN A 111 22.68 -0.99 53.92
C ASN A 111 22.08 -2.37 53.65
N PHE A 112 22.75 -3.46 54.09
CA PHE A 112 22.32 -4.85 53.93
C PHE A 112 21.90 -5.54 55.23
N ASN A 113 21.55 -4.77 56.28
CA ASN A 113 20.81 -5.35 57.37
C ASN A 113 19.39 -5.73 56.95
N ARG A 114 18.73 -6.63 57.68
CA ARG A 114 17.42 -7.18 57.30
C ARG A 114 16.37 -6.09 57.06
N GLU A 115 16.29 -5.10 57.90
CA GLU A 115 15.27 -4.03 57.80
C GLU A 115 15.50 -3.09 56.60
N THR A 116 16.68 -2.54 56.45
CA THR A 116 17.02 -1.63 55.35
C THR A 116 16.98 -2.35 54.00
N PHE A 117 17.36 -3.64 53.94
CA PHE A 117 17.28 -4.43 52.72
C PHE A 117 15.82 -4.64 52.25
N ILE A 118 14.93 -5.03 53.20
CA ILE A 118 13.50 -5.20 52.88
C ILE A 118 12.87 -3.88 52.41
N LEU A 119 13.15 -2.78 53.10
CA LEU A 119 12.63 -1.46 52.74
C LEU A 119 13.15 -0.97 51.39
N SER A 120 14.43 -1.18 51.07
CA SER A 120 15.03 -0.81 49.79
C SER A 120 14.43 -1.66 48.66
N LEU A 121 14.27 -2.99 48.86
CA LEU A 121 13.65 -3.88 47.88
C LEU A 121 12.20 -3.50 47.59
N PHE A 122 11.43 -3.17 48.64
CA PHE A 122 10.06 -2.71 48.48
C PHE A 122 9.97 -1.37 47.73
N SER A 123 10.90 -0.43 48.05
CA SER A 123 10.98 0.85 47.31
C SER A 123 11.32 0.64 45.83
N ASP A 124 12.30 -0.22 45.54
CA ASP A 124 12.69 -0.54 44.16
C ASP A 124 11.60 -1.28 43.39
N PHE A 125 10.86 -2.14 44.09
CA PHE A 125 9.66 -2.81 43.52
C PHE A 125 8.59 -1.78 43.14
N LEU A 126 8.24 -0.84 44.02
CA LEU A 126 7.29 0.22 43.72
C LEU A 126 7.76 1.11 42.57
N ASP A 127 9.06 1.46 42.53
CA ASP A 127 9.64 2.18 41.40
C ASP A 127 9.50 1.41 40.11
N GLY A 128 9.80 0.13 40.13
CA GLY A 128 9.66 -0.76 38.98
C GLY A 128 8.24 -0.83 38.46
N VAL A 129 7.25 -0.94 39.37
CA VAL A 129 5.84 -0.97 39.00
C VAL A 129 5.39 0.35 38.41
N ILE A 130 5.68 1.48 39.06
CA ILE A 130 5.21 2.78 38.63
C ILE A 130 5.88 3.21 37.32
N TYR A 131 7.22 3.30 37.28
CA TYR A 131 7.91 3.74 36.08
C TYR A 131 7.76 2.75 34.92
N GLY A 132 7.73 1.44 35.21
CA GLY A 132 7.54 0.42 34.19
C GLY A 132 6.16 0.49 33.56
N SER A 133 5.11 0.68 34.37
CA SER A 133 3.72 0.85 33.86
C SER A 133 3.60 2.09 32.98
N PHE A 134 4.10 3.24 33.45
CA PHE A 134 4.09 4.47 32.67
C PHE A 134 4.83 4.30 31.33
N PHE A 135 5.97 3.66 31.35
CA PHE A 135 6.77 3.43 30.13
C PHE A 135 6.07 2.51 29.15
N LEU A 136 5.48 1.40 29.62
CA LEU A 136 4.79 0.45 28.77
C LEU A 136 3.54 1.07 28.14
N VAL A 137 2.73 1.78 28.94
CA VAL A 137 1.55 2.51 28.42
C VAL A 137 1.97 3.50 27.34
N TYR A 138 3.00 4.30 27.60
CA TYR A 138 3.53 5.25 26.63
C TYR A 138 4.05 4.57 25.36
N TYR A 139 4.80 3.49 25.49
CA TYR A 139 5.36 2.73 24.38
C TYR A 139 4.26 2.15 23.48
N TYR A 140 3.29 1.46 24.08
CA TYR A 140 2.19 0.86 23.33
C TYR A 140 1.23 1.88 22.73
N TYR A 141 0.99 3.00 23.42
CA TYR A 141 0.21 4.10 22.88
C TYR A 141 0.84 4.66 21.59
N ASN A 142 2.13 4.97 21.63
CA ASN A 142 2.82 5.47 20.44
C ASN A 142 2.87 4.44 19.32
N LYS A 143 3.09 3.18 19.65
CA LYS A 143 3.07 2.09 18.68
C LYS A 143 1.70 1.94 18.01
N SER A 144 0.62 1.98 18.80
CA SER A 144 -0.77 1.93 18.30
C SER A 144 -1.07 3.12 17.39
N LYS A 145 -0.71 4.34 17.81
CA LYS A 145 -0.87 5.55 17.00
C LYS A 145 -0.15 5.45 15.65
N ASN A 146 1.09 5.01 15.65
CA ASN A 146 1.87 4.83 14.41
C ASN A 146 1.24 3.78 13.49
N HIS A 147 0.72 2.70 14.05
CA HIS A 147 0.05 1.65 13.28
C HIS A 147 -1.26 2.15 12.66
N GLN A 148 -2.07 2.90 13.40
CA GLN A 148 -3.27 3.54 12.88
C GLN A 148 -2.96 4.50 11.73
N GLN A 149 -1.89 5.29 11.86
CA GLN A 149 -1.46 6.20 10.80
C GLN A 149 -1.01 5.45 9.53
N GLN A 150 -0.28 4.35 9.69
CA GLN A 150 0.10 3.49 8.56
C GLN A 150 -1.13 2.90 7.86
N LEU A 151 -2.10 2.39 8.62
CA LEU A 151 -3.36 1.87 8.06
C LEU A 151 -4.13 2.95 7.30
N ALA A 152 -4.24 4.16 7.86
CA ALA A 152 -4.88 5.29 7.17
C ALA A 152 -4.19 5.62 5.84
N ASN A 153 -2.85 5.67 5.82
CA ASN A 153 -2.08 5.91 4.60
C ASN A 153 -2.27 4.80 3.56
N TYR A 154 -2.34 3.52 3.98
CA TYR A 154 -2.64 2.40 3.09
C TYR A 154 -4.03 2.51 2.47
N HIS A 155 -5.05 2.84 3.28
CA HIS A 155 -6.41 3.03 2.78
C HIS A 155 -6.50 4.18 1.78
N GLN A 156 -5.82 5.29 2.06
CA GLN A 156 -5.76 6.43 1.14
C GLN A 156 -5.09 6.04 -0.18
N ALA A 157 -3.92 5.41 -0.15
CA ALA A 157 -3.20 4.97 -1.36
C ALA A 157 -4.02 3.97 -2.19
N LEU A 158 -4.73 3.04 -1.52
CA LEU A 158 -5.63 2.10 -2.18
C LEU A 158 -6.80 2.81 -2.86
N SER A 159 -7.40 3.80 -2.19
CA SER A 159 -8.50 4.61 -2.75
C SER A 159 -8.04 5.41 -3.97
N GLU A 160 -6.88 6.08 -3.88
CA GLU A 160 -6.29 6.83 -4.99
C GLU A 160 -5.97 5.92 -6.19
N SER A 161 -5.43 4.72 -5.92
CA SER A 161 -5.17 3.71 -6.95
C SER A 161 -6.46 3.27 -7.64
N ARG A 162 -7.53 3.01 -6.88
CA ARG A 162 -8.85 2.65 -7.45
C ARG A 162 -9.44 3.78 -8.30
N ILE A 163 -9.36 5.04 -7.82
CA ILE A 163 -9.82 6.21 -8.58
C ILE A 163 -9.02 6.35 -9.87
N SER A 164 -7.71 6.17 -9.81
CA SER A 164 -6.84 6.21 -11.01
C SER A 164 -7.19 5.09 -12.00
N GLN A 165 -7.46 3.89 -11.50
CA GLN A 165 -7.90 2.77 -12.32
C GLN A 165 -9.25 3.07 -13.00
N LEU A 166 -10.24 3.57 -12.25
CA LEU A 166 -11.54 3.99 -12.81
C LEU A 166 -11.39 5.09 -13.86
N LYS A 167 -10.56 6.12 -13.59
CA LYS A 167 -10.29 7.18 -14.58
C LYS A 167 -9.62 6.64 -15.84
N SER A 168 -8.74 5.65 -15.73
CA SER A 168 -8.09 5.05 -16.90
C SER A 168 -9.06 4.23 -17.76
N GLN A 169 -10.10 3.66 -17.16
CA GLN A 169 -11.17 2.94 -17.86
C GLN A 169 -12.03 3.87 -18.70
N LEU A 170 -12.16 5.13 -18.32
CA LEU A 170 -12.95 6.12 -19.06
C LEU A 170 -12.33 6.54 -20.39
N ASN A 171 -11.04 6.24 -20.64
CA ASN A 171 -10.26 6.69 -21.79
C ASN A 171 -10.68 8.12 -22.27
N PRO A 172 -10.25 9.18 -21.55
CA PRO A 172 -10.73 10.55 -21.82
C PRO A 172 -10.50 10.98 -23.27
N HIS A 173 -9.41 10.52 -23.87
CA HIS A 173 -9.09 10.84 -25.26
C HIS A 173 -10.10 10.22 -26.25
N PHE A 174 -10.56 8.99 -25.99
CA PHE A 174 -11.61 8.36 -26.78
C PHE A 174 -12.94 9.11 -26.62
N LEU A 175 -13.29 9.50 -25.39
CA LEU A 175 -14.50 10.29 -25.12
C LEU A 175 -14.48 11.63 -25.89
N PHE A 176 -13.41 12.42 -25.73
CA PHE A 176 -13.30 13.73 -26.42
C PHE A 176 -13.29 13.60 -27.94
N ASN A 177 -12.63 12.58 -28.48
CA ASN A 177 -12.63 12.35 -29.94
C ASN A 177 -14.02 12.04 -30.48
N ASN A 178 -14.81 11.23 -29.79
CA ASN A 178 -16.17 10.89 -30.24
C ASN A 178 -17.15 12.06 -30.02
N LEU A 179 -16.98 12.87 -28.97
CA LEU A 179 -17.75 14.10 -28.80
C LEU A 179 -17.50 15.12 -29.93
N ASN A 180 -16.27 15.24 -30.40
CA ASN A 180 -15.95 16.09 -31.54
C ASN A 180 -16.58 15.59 -32.85
N ILE A 181 -16.65 14.27 -33.06
CA ILE A 181 -17.36 13.69 -34.21
C ILE A 181 -18.86 13.94 -34.10
N LEU A 182 -19.43 13.77 -32.92
CA LEU A 182 -20.85 14.04 -32.68
C LEU A 182 -21.19 15.52 -32.98
N ASP A 183 -20.33 16.45 -32.54
CA ASP A 183 -20.49 17.89 -32.79
C ASP A 183 -20.56 18.20 -34.29
N GLN A 184 -19.64 17.63 -35.08
CA GLN A 184 -19.68 17.74 -36.55
C GLN A 184 -20.93 17.15 -37.15
N LEU A 185 -21.37 15.96 -36.73
CA LEU A 185 -22.56 15.30 -37.23
C LEU A 185 -23.83 16.08 -36.90
N ILE A 186 -23.92 16.77 -35.78
CA ILE A 186 -25.05 17.64 -35.40
C ILE A 186 -25.27 18.75 -36.42
N GLU A 187 -24.19 19.33 -36.94
CA GLU A 187 -24.27 20.37 -37.96
C GLU A 187 -24.60 19.84 -39.36
N GLU A 188 -24.14 18.60 -39.67
CA GLU A 188 -24.32 18.01 -40.99
C GLU A 188 -25.69 17.29 -41.15
N ASP A 189 -26.03 16.41 -40.21
CA ASP A 189 -27.23 15.57 -40.24
C ASP A 189 -27.67 15.12 -38.86
N LYS A 190 -28.78 15.65 -38.36
CA LYS A 190 -29.32 15.33 -37.01
C LYS A 190 -29.69 13.85 -36.83
N PHE A 191 -30.10 13.15 -37.89
CA PHE A 191 -30.43 11.74 -37.80
C PHE A 191 -29.16 10.91 -37.63
N LYS A 192 -28.13 11.16 -38.43
CA LYS A 192 -26.81 10.52 -38.25
C LYS A 192 -26.20 10.83 -36.91
N ALA A 193 -26.33 12.05 -36.41
CA ALA A 193 -25.87 12.43 -35.06
C ALA A 193 -26.58 11.63 -33.99
N SER A 194 -27.90 11.42 -34.11
CA SER A 194 -28.67 10.61 -33.16
C SER A 194 -28.27 9.14 -33.19
N ASP A 195 -28.10 8.55 -34.37
CA ASP A 195 -27.67 7.16 -34.51
C ASP A 195 -26.26 6.96 -33.92
N PHE A 196 -25.33 7.84 -34.24
CA PHE A 196 -23.96 7.84 -33.66
C PHE A 196 -23.99 7.95 -32.14
N LEU A 197 -24.82 8.82 -31.56
CA LEU A 197 -24.94 8.97 -30.10
C LEU A 197 -25.43 7.69 -29.45
N HIS A 198 -26.39 7.00 -30.03
CA HIS A 198 -26.90 5.72 -29.53
C HIS A 198 -25.83 4.62 -29.59
N GLU A 199 -25.13 4.49 -30.71
CA GLU A 199 -24.03 3.54 -30.86
C GLU A 199 -22.88 3.85 -29.83
N PHE A 200 -22.51 5.11 -29.70
CA PHE A 200 -21.50 5.54 -28.75
C PHE A 200 -21.90 5.24 -27.29
N ALA A 201 -23.17 5.52 -26.92
CA ALA A 201 -23.67 5.24 -25.58
C ALA A 201 -23.67 3.72 -25.25
N ASP A 202 -24.04 2.87 -26.25
CA ASP A 202 -24.01 1.42 -26.10
C ASP A 202 -22.57 0.89 -25.89
N ILE A 203 -21.62 1.38 -26.69
CA ILE A 203 -20.21 1.04 -26.58
C ILE A 203 -19.69 1.45 -25.22
N TYR A 204 -19.99 2.66 -24.78
CA TYR A 204 -19.50 3.17 -23.51
C TYR A 204 -20.06 2.38 -22.31
N ARG A 205 -21.34 2.02 -22.37
CA ARG A 205 -21.99 1.16 -21.38
C ARG A 205 -21.32 -0.22 -21.32
N TYR A 206 -21.01 -0.80 -22.47
CA TYR A 206 -20.32 -2.09 -22.53
C TYR A 206 -18.92 -2.00 -21.93
N VAL A 207 -18.12 -0.98 -22.26
CA VAL A 207 -16.78 -0.76 -21.70
C VAL A 207 -16.82 -0.69 -20.18
N LEU A 208 -17.78 0.06 -19.61
CA LEU A 208 -17.95 0.15 -18.15
C LEU A 208 -18.33 -1.20 -17.52
N GLN A 209 -19.22 -1.97 -18.16
CA GLN A 209 -19.64 -3.28 -17.63
C GLN A 209 -18.60 -4.38 -17.81
N ALA A 210 -17.81 -4.31 -18.88
CA ALA A 210 -16.80 -5.30 -19.22
C ALA A 210 -15.53 -5.13 -18.38
N SER A 211 -15.18 -3.90 -18.03
CA SER A 211 -13.96 -3.57 -17.27
C SER A 211 -13.90 -4.20 -15.87
N ASP A 212 -15.06 -4.50 -15.28
CA ASP A 212 -15.14 -5.15 -13.95
C ASP A 212 -15.08 -6.70 -14.04
N LYS A 213 -15.17 -7.25 -15.25
CA LYS A 213 -15.17 -8.69 -15.46
C LYS A 213 -13.75 -9.20 -15.69
N LYS A 214 -13.47 -10.38 -15.16
CA LYS A 214 -12.20 -11.07 -15.39
C LYS A 214 -12.14 -11.68 -16.78
N PHE A 215 -13.28 -12.20 -17.27
CA PHE A 215 -13.46 -12.82 -18.58
C PHE A 215 -14.84 -12.48 -19.14
N ILE A 216 -14.95 -12.45 -20.48
CA ILE A 216 -16.20 -12.37 -21.21
C ILE A 216 -16.25 -13.45 -22.29
N SER A 217 -17.44 -13.80 -22.76
CA SER A 217 -17.54 -14.75 -23.88
C SER A 217 -16.98 -14.14 -25.14
N LEU A 218 -16.34 -14.96 -25.94
CA LEU A 218 -15.77 -14.53 -27.22
C LEU A 218 -16.83 -13.95 -28.15
N THR A 219 -18.07 -14.52 -28.15
CA THR A 219 -19.19 -13.96 -28.89
C THR A 219 -19.54 -12.52 -28.49
N GLN A 220 -19.53 -12.21 -27.17
CA GLN A 220 -19.77 -10.84 -26.67
C GLN A 220 -18.69 -9.88 -27.13
N GLU A 221 -17.42 -10.29 -27.07
CA GLU A 221 -16.30 -9.46 -27.49
C GLU A 221 -16.34 -9.21 -29.02
N LEU A 222 -16.66 -10.22 -29.83
CA LEU A 222 -16.80 -10.06 -31.29
C LEU A 222 -17.94 -9.08 -31.64
N THR A 223 -19.13 -9.25 -31.04
CA THR A 223 -20.24 -8.33 -31.25
C THR A 223 -19.92 -6.90 -30.84
N PHE A 224 -19.23 -6.73 -29.73
CA PHE A 224 -18.76 -5.43 -29.31
C PHE A 224 -17.70 -4.85 -30.28
N THR A 225 -16.82 -5.69 -30.79
CA THR A 225 -15.76 -5.31 -31.74
C THR A 225 -16.35 -4.77 -33.05
N GLU A 226 -17.42 -5.39 -33.58
CA GLU A 226 -18.13 -4.91 -34.76
C GLU A 226 -18.74 -3.51 -34.54
N LYS A 227 -19.45 -3.33 -33.42
CA LYS A 227 -19.99 -2.02 -33.03
C LYS A 227 -18.92 -0.95 -32.86
N TYR A 228 -17.83 -1.33 -32.19
CA TYR A 228 -16.67 -0.42 -32.00
C TYR A 228 -16.04 -0.02 -33.32
N PHE A 229 -15.92 -0.94 -34.26
CA PHE A 229 -15.36 -0.65 -35.58
C PHE A 229 -16.28 0.23 -36.42
N SER A 230 -17.61 0.15 -36.25
CA SER A 230 -18.56 1.09 -36.85
C SER A 230 -18.27 2.55 -36.48
N LEU A 231 -17.92 2.83 -35.20
CA LEU A 231 -17.50 4.18 -34.81
C LEU A 231 -16.21 4.64 -35.51
N ILE A 232 -15.26 3.72 -35.76
CA ILE A 232 -14.04 4.03 -36.50
C ILE A 232 -14.39 4.38 -37.96
N GLN A 233 -15.33 3.69 -38.57
CA GLN A 233 -15.78 3.96 -39.92
C GLN A 233 -16.52 5.30 -40.05
N HIS A 234 -17.26 5.74 -39.03
CA HIS A 234 -17.83 7.10 -39.02
C HIS A 234 -16.78 8.18 -39.11
N LYS A 235 -15.61 7.95 -38.54
CA LYS A 235 -14.50 8.94 -38.49
C LYS A 235 -13.61 8.89 -39.73
N TYR A 236 -13.32 7.69 -40.23
CA TYR A 236 -12.27 7.48 -41.23
C TYR A 236 -12.78 6.93 -42.57
N GLY A 237 -14.10 6.69 -42.68
CA GLY A 237 -14.69 6.11 -43.87
C GLY A 237 -14.08 4.73 -44.21
N ASN A 238 -13.84 4.51 -45.48
CA ASN A 238 -13.30 3.25 -46.01
C ASN A 238 -11.77 3.15 -45.88
N ALA A 239 -11.11 4.14 -45.28
CA ALA A 239 -9.66 4.09 -45.07
C ALA A 239 -9.21 2.97 -44.08
N TYR A 240 -10.13 2.46 -43.27
CA TYR A 240 -9.95 1.29 -42.44
C TYR A 240 -11.07 0.27 -42.73
N GLN A 241 -10.67 -0.99 -42.89
CA GLN A 241 -11.57 -2.10 -43.17
C GLN A 241 -11.32 -3.21 -42.19
N MET A 242 -12.38 -3.91 -41.77
CA MET A 242 -12.28 -5.04 -40.86
C MET A 242 -12.99 -6.24 -41.41
N LYS A 243 -12.38 -7.41 -41.28
CA LYS A 243 -12.96 -8.71 -41.60
C LYS A 243 -12.86 -9.64 -40.45
N ILE A 244 -13.97 -10.26 -40.03
CA ILE A 244 -13.97 -11.30 -39.01
C ILE A 244 -14.24 -12.64 -39.68
N GLU A 245 -13.31 -13.56 -39.50
CA GLU A 245 -13.38 -14.94 -39.99
C GLU A 245 -13.43 -15.88 -38.78
N SER A 246 -14.61 -16.37 -38.44
CA SER A 246 -14.77 -17.23 -37.28
C SER A 246 -15.27 -18.61 -37.66
N LYS A 247 -14.56 -19.64 -37.19
CA LYS A 247 -14.97 -21.03 -37.27
C LYS A 247 -15.69 -21.52 -36.03
N ASN A 248 -15.37 -20.93 -34.89
CA ASN A 248 -15.95 -21.29 -33.58
C ASN A 248 -15.86 -20.10 -32.65
N ASN A 249 -16.99 -19.66 -32.09
CA ASN A 249 -17.11 -18.51 -31.17
C ASN A 249 -17.18 -18.95 -29.70
N ASN A 250 -16.88 -20.21 -29.40
CA ASN A 250 -16.88 -20.72 -28.03
C ASN A 250 -15.62 -20.31 -27.27
N GLY A 251 -15.75 -20.14 -25.95
CA GLY A 251 -14.66 -19.79 -25.09
C GLY A 251 -14.73 -18.35 -24.57
N PHE A 252 -13.70 -17.98 -23.84
CA PHE A 252 -13.63 -16.70 -23.15
C PHE A 252 -12.36 -15.94 -23.54
N ILE A 253 -12.42 -14.62 -23.36
CA ILE A 253 -11.32 -13.70 -23.65
C ILE A 253 -11.24 -12.64 -22.52
N VAL A 254 -10.09 -12.03 -22.33
CA VAL A 254 -9.98 -10.84 -21.49
C VAL A 254 -10.76 -9.69 -22.13
N PRO A 255 -11.64 -8.99 -21.40
CA PRO A 255 -12.43 -7.89 -21.96
C PRO A 255 -11.60 -6.84 -22.68
N LEU A 256 -12.14 -6.27 -23.75
CA LEU A 256 -11.57 -5.17 -24.54
C LEU A 256 -10.23 -5.52 -25.23
N THR A 257 -9.89 -6.79 -25.32
CA THR A 257 -8.65 -7.25 -25.99
C THR A 257 -8.67 -6.94 -27.48
N LEU A 258 -9.79 -7.22 -28.18
CA LEU A 258 -9.88 -6.95 -29.60
C LEU A 258 -9.94 -5.47 -29.91
N GLN A 259 -10.64 -4.68 -29.08
CA GLN A 259 -10.61 -3.21 -29.16
C GLN A 259 -9.17 -2.67 -29.10
N LEU A 260 -8.38 -3.11 -28.11
CA LEU A 260 -7.00 -2.67 -27.95
C LEU A 260 -6.16 -2.95 -29.20
N LEU A 261 -6.34 -4.09 -29.84
CA LEU A 261 -5.58 -4.44 -31.04
C LEU A 261 -6.04 -3.66 -32.27
N ILE A 262 -7.34 -3.38 -32.40
CA ILE A 262 -7.86 -2.49 -33.44
C ILE A 262 -7.36 -1.05 -33.25
N GLU A 263 -7.39 -0.56 -32.00
CA GLU A 263 -6.83 0.76 -31.71
C GLU A 263 -5.33 0.85 -32.07
N ASN A 264 -4.56 -0.19 -31.79
CA ASN A 264 -3.15 -0.27 -32.18
C ASN A 264 -2.99 -0.19 -33.71
N ALA A 265 -3.81 -0.93 -34.46
CA ALA A 265 -3.74 -0.88 -35.92
C ALA A 265 -4.05 0.52 -36.46
N VAL A 266 -5.10 1.17 -35.94
CA VAL A 266 -5.50 2.54 -36.34
C VAL A 266 -4.50 3.60 -35.87
N GLN A 267 -3.94 3.45 -34.68
CA GLN A 267 -3.01 4.43 -34.13
C GLN A 267 -1.66 4.44 -34.86
N HIS A 268 -1.17 3.28 -35.26
CA HIS A 268 0.17 3.15 -35.84
C HIS A 268 0.19 3.31 -37.35
N ASN A 269 -0.94 3.09 -38.04
CA ASN A 269 -0.98 3.13 -39.50
C ASN A 269 -1.82 4.30 -40.04
N ILE A 270 -1.52 4.74 -41.24
CA ILE A 270 -2.32 5.69 -42.03
C ILE A 270 -3.04 4.91 -43.11
N GLY A 271 -4.37 4.78 -42.97
CA GLY A 271 -5.23 4.33 -44.05
C GLY A 271 -5.66 5.50 -44.94
N THR A 272 -5.82 5.22 -46.21
CA THR A 272 -6.49 6.10 -47.19
C THR A 272 -7.50 5.27 -47.97
N GLU A 273 -8.40 5.92 -48.68
CA GLU A 273 -9.40 5.19 -49.53
C GLU A 273 -8.72 4.38 -50.63
N GLU A 274 -7.60 4.87 -51.17
CA GLU A 274 -6.79 4.22 -52.19
C GLU A 274 -5.95 3.05 -51.62
N ASN A 275 -5.50 3.19 -50.38
CA ASN A 275 -4.69 2.18 -49.69
C ASN A 275 -5.18 1.95 -48.26
N PRO A 276 -6.29 1.20 -48.11
CA PRO A 276 -6.93 1.00 -46.82
C PRO A 276 -6.07 0.11 -45.89
N ILE A 277 -6.19 0.33 -44.60
CA ILE A 277 -5.68 -0.59 -43.58
C ILE A 277 -6.72 -1.67 -43.37
N CYS A 278 -6.38 -2.90 -43.77
CA CYS A 278 -7.23 -4.07 -43.63
C CYS A 278 -6.87 -4.80 -42.33
N ILE A 279 -7.83 -4.88 -41.41
CA ILE A 279 -7.70 -5.60 -40.13
C ILE A 279 -8.45 -6.91 -40.28
N THR A 280 -7.78 -8.03 -40.08
CA THR A 280 -8.39 -9.35 -40.15
C THR A 280 -8.33 -10.01 -38.77
N ILE A 281 -9.48 -10.45 -38.27
CA ILE A 281 -9.63 -11.21 -37.04
C ILE A 281 -10.01 -12.63 -37.42
N HIS A 282 -9.06 -13.56 -37.25
CA HIS A 282 -9.30 -14.99 -37.51
C HIS A 282 -9.44 -15.72 -36.17
N VAL A 283 -10.61 -16.38 -36.02
CA VAL A 283 -10.95 -17.09 -34.77
C VAL A 283 -10.99 -18.60 -35.05
N ALA A 284 -10.13 -19.33 -34.34
CA ALA A 284 -10.05 -20.77 -34.31
C ALA A 284 -9.74 -21.24 -32.89
N ASP A 285 -8.83 -22.19 -32.69
CA ASP A 285 -8.31 -22.57 -31.35
C ASP A 285 -7.53 -21.46 -30.68
N MET A 286 -7.08 -20.49 -31.47
CA MET A 286 -6.46 -19.24 -31.07
C MET A 286 -7.05 -18.09 -31.89
N ILE A 287 -6.99 -16.89 -31.37
CA ILE A 287 -7.44 -15.69 -32.08
C ILE A 287 -6.21 -15.02 -32.67
N CYS A 288 -6.19 -14.84 -33.98
CA CYS A 288 -5.15 -14.10 -34.69
C CYS A 288 -5.73 -12.78 -35.21
N VAL A 289 -5.23 -11.65 -34.70
CA VAL A 289 -5.54 -10.32 -35.20
C VAL A 289 -4.37 -9.82 -36.02
N SER A 290 -4.59 -9.52 -37.30
CA SER A 290 -3.55 -9.04 -38.20
C SER A 290 -3.98 -7.80 -38.98
N ASN A 291 -3.02 -6.95 -39.33
CA ASN A 291 -3.23 -5.82 -40.23
C ASN A 291 -2.04 -5.62 -41.17
N ASN A 292 -2.28 -5.03 -42.34
CA ASN A 292 -1.21 -4.53 -43.21
C ASN A 292 -0.56 -3.27 -42.60
N ILE A 293 0.68 -3.01 -42.97
CA ILE A 293 1.48 -1.92 -42.40
C ILE A 293 1.59 -0.75 -43.38
N ASN A 294 1.19 0.44 -42.94
CA ASN A 294 1.48 1.73 -43.55
C ASN A 294 1.76 2.75 -42.43
N LEU A 295 3.00 2.77 -41.93
CA LEU A 295 3.36 3.46 -40.69
C LEU A 295 3.23 4.99 -40.80
N LYS A 296 2.71 5.61 -39.75
CA LYS A 296 2.70 7.06 -39.53
C LYS A 296 4.13 7.55 -39.28
N ARG A 297 4.57 8.58 -40.02
CA ARG A 297 5.91 9.19 -39.90
C ARG A 297 6.23 9.70 -38.49
N ASN A 298 5.21 10.02 -37.66
CA ASN A 298 5.34 10.59 -36.32
C ASN A 298 4.60 9.72 -35.27
N ALA A 299 4.54 8.41 -35.42
CA ALA A 299 3.96 7.55 -34.41
C ALA A 299 4.75 7.72 -33.10
N LYS A 300 4.18 8.41 -32.11
CA LYS A 300 4.76 8.46 -30.76
C LYS A 300 4.92 7.04 -30.24
N LEU A 301 6.10 6.70 -29.76
CA LEU A 301 6.49 5.41 -29.17
C LEU A 301 5.69 5.05 -27.88
N THR A 302 4.43 5.45 -27.77
CA THR A 302 3.60 5.25 -26.56
C THR A 302 2.93 3.88 -26.49
N SER A 303 2.95 3.10 -27.57
CA SER A 303 2.08 1.92 -27.72
C SER A 303 2.62 0.59 -27.16
N GLY A 304 3.88 0.51 -26.83
CA GLY A 304 4.44 -0.72 -26.25
C GLY A 304 3.81 -1.15 -24.93
N ARG A 305 3.30 -0.21 -24.15
CA ARG A 305 2.74 -0.48 -22.80
C ARG A 305 1.42 -1.24 -22.84
N ALA A 306 0.50 -0.91 -23.76
CA ALA A 306 -0.82 -1.54 -23.80
C ALA A 306 -0.72 -3.02 -24.17
N LEU A 307 0.05 -3.36 -25.18
CA LEU A 307 0.32 -4.74 -25.58
C LEU A 307 1.14 -5.49 -24.53
N SER A 308 2.10 -4.84 -23.86
CA SER A 308 2.84 -5.43 -22.75
C SER A 308 1.92 -5.78 -21.57
N ASN A 309 1.03 -4.88 -21.19
CA ASN A 309 0.04 -5.13 -20.14
C ASN A 309 -0.89 -6.29 -20.48
N LEU A 310 -1.33 -6.37 -21.75
CA LEU A 310 -2.14 -7.49 -22.21
C LEU A 310 -1.38 -8.83 -22.09
N LYS A 311 -0.10 -8.86 -22.49
CA LYS A 311 0.75 -10.04 -22.35
C LYS A 311 0.90 -10.47 -20.90
N GLU A 312 1.07 -9.52 -19.98
CA GLU A 312 1.15 -9.80 -18.54
C GLU A 312 -0.15 -10.34 -17.98
N GLN A 313 -1.30 -9.77 -18.37
CA GLN A 313 -2.61 -10.26 -17.97
C GLN A 313 -2.84 -11.71 -18.40
N TYR A 314 -2.56 -12.04 -19.67
CA TYR A 314 -2.73 -13.40 -20.18
C TYR A 314 -1.77 -14.39 -19.53
N LYS A 315 -0.53 -13.99 -19.21
CA LYS A 315 0.44 -14.81 -18.48
C LYS A 315 -0.05 -15.24 -17.09
N LEU A 316 -0.92 -14.42 -16.46
CA LEU A 316 -1.52 -14.74 -15.15
C LEU A 316 -2.74 -15.66 -15.28
N LEU A 317 -3.31 -15.82 -16.47
CA LEU A 317 -4.60 -16.46 -16.69
C LEU A 317 -4.50 -17.76 -17.49
N THR A 318 -3.46 -17.92 -18.29
CA THR A 318 -3.26 -19.08 -19.17
C THR A 318 -1.79 -19.46 -19.25
N GLU A 319 -1.51 -20.74 -19.55
CA GLU A 319 -0.15 -21.20 -19.79
C GLU A 319 0.38 -20.82 -21.19
N LYS A 320 -0.52 -20.49 -22.12
CA LYS A 320 -0.16 -20.10 -23.50
C LYS A 320 0.08 -18.60 -23.57
N PRO A 321 1.24 -18.14 -24.04
CA PRO A 321 1.54 -16.70 -24.10
C PRO A 321 0.81 -16.01 -25.24
N VAL A 322 0.60 -14.70 -25.11
CA VAL A 322 0.23 -13.83 -26.23
C VAL A 322 1.48 -13.53 -27.04
N GLU A 323 1.47 -13.88 -28.32
CA GLU A 323 2.58 -13.66 -29.23
C GLU A 323 2.30 -12.51 -30.19
N SER A 324 3.32 -11.76 -30.55
CA SER A 324 3.22 -10.70 -31.55
C SER A 324 4.35 -10.84 -32.56
N GLN A 325 4.01 -10.75 -33.84
CA GLN A 325 4.94 -10.88 -34.97
C GLN A 325 4.78 -9.65 -35.88
N GLN A 326 5.88 -9.15 -36.36
CA GLN A 326 5.91 -8.07 -37.33
C GLN A 326 6.80 -8.44 -38.50
N SER A 327 6.23 -8.36 -39.70
CA SER A 327 6.96 -8.47 -40.96
C SER A 327 7.13 -7.07 -41.59
N SER A 328 7.70 -7.01 -42.80
CA SER A 328 7.76 -5.77 -43.56
C SER A 328 6.39 -5.25 -44.04
N THR A 329 5.40 -6.15 -44.16
CA THR A 329 4.08 -5.83 -44.75
C THR A 329 2.91 -5.99 -43.81
N ALA A 330 3.08 -6.75 -42.72
CA ALA A 330 1.98 -7.08 -41.80
C ALA A 330 2.43 -7.12 -40.35
N PHE A 331 1.53 -6.78 -39.45
CA PHE A 331 1.65 -6.99 -38.01
C PHE A 331 0.55 -7.94 -37.55
N SER A 332 0.88 -8.89 -36.70
CA SER A 332 -0.09 -9.85 -36.17
C SER A 332 0.12 -10.10 -34.68
N VAL A 333 -0.99 -10.35 -33.98
CA VAL A 333 -1.00 -10.76 -32.57
C VAL A 333 -1.85 -12.02 -32.44
N ILE A 334 -1.28 -13.03 -31.80
CA ILE A 334 -1.91 -14.32 -31.55
C ILE A 334 -2.29 -14.40 -30.06
N ILE A 335 -3.54 -14.67 -29.78
CA ILE A 335 -4.12 -14.65 -28.42
C ILE A 335 -4.76 -16.02 -28.15
N PRO A 336 -4.48 -16.66 -27.02
CA PRO A 336 -5.16 -17.90 -26.64
C PRO A 336 -6.63 -17.65 -26.26
N VAL A 337 -7.52 -18.52 -26.73
CA VAL A 337 -8.88 -18.62 -26.22
C VAL A 337 -8.82 -19.27 -24.84
N ILE A 338 -9.54 -18.71 -23.88
CA ILE A 338 -9.59 -19.20 -22.51
C ILE A 338 -10.78 -20.16 -22.41
N ASN A 339 -10.52 -21.38 -22.00
CA ASN A 339 -11.53 -22.39 -21.70
C ASN A 339 -11.65 -22.51 -20.18
N ILE A 340 -12.84 -22.26 -19.65
CA ILE A 340 -13.14 -22.32 -18.20
C ILE A 340 -13.97 -23.56 -17.93
#